data_3a71b4ebd9b144b7636bced1da4a1f3c
#
_entry.id   3a71b4ebd9b144b7636bced1da4a1f3c
#
_cell.length_a   1.000
_cell.length_b   1.000
_cell.length_c   1.000
_cell.angle_alpha   90.00
_cell.angle_beta   90.00
_cell.angle_gamma   90.00
#
_symmetry.space_group_name_H-M   'P 1'
#
loop_
_entity.id
_entity.type
_entity.pdbx_description
1 polymer ?
#
loop_
_entity_poly.entity_id
_entity_poly.type
_entity_poly.pdbx_seq_one_letter_code
_entity_poly.pdbx_strand_id
1 'polypeptide(L)'
;MEKTQREYYLNEQMKAIQKELGEIDDGKDEIAILQKAIVKAKMPKEASKKCMAELKKLKSMSAMSAEATVVRNYLDWMTELPWNADNQKLDHIDLNESMKILDKDHFGLEKVKERILEYLAVQKRVGKIKGTILCLVGPPGVGKTSLGKSIARATGRKFVRMSLGGIRDEAEIRGHRRTYIGSLPGKIIQLMKKAGTKNPLFLLDEIDKVGSDYRGDPSSALLEALDPEQNTNFNDHYLEVDYDLSNVMFVTTANTLNILPPLLDRLEVIRIPGYTEDEKINIANNYLIPKQVKENGLKDKELVLDSGLVRNVIRNYTRESGVRNLEREISKLARKTVKKVLTVGSSDKKIDSENLSDYLGVQKFKNNEIELENKVGIVTGLAWTEFGGEILKIESAVMPGKGKMQITGKLGDVMQESVKAAKSYIRSKSLEFGIIPPVFEKKYFHIHVPE
;
A
#
# COMPACT_ATOMS: atom_id res chain seq x y z
N MET A 1 -59.58 25.92 24.01
CA MET A 1 -60.18 25.49 22.71
C MET A 1 -59.71 26.35 21.54
N GLU A 2 -59.63 27.66 21.59
CA GLU A 2 -59.20 28.50 20.46
C GLU A 2 -57.78 28.26 19.95
N LYS A 3 -56.82 27.96 20.82
CA LYS A 3 -55.43 27.75 20.41
C LYS A 3 -55.25 26.48 19.55
N THR A 4 -55.91 25.42 19.91
CA THR A 4 -55.88 24.13 19.19
C THR A 4 -56.60 24.19 17.83
N GLN A 5 -57.67 24.96 17.74
CA GLN A 5 -58.39 25.21 16.45
C GLN A 5 -57.56 26.07 15.52
N ARG A 6 -56.86 27.05 16.03
CA ARG A 6 -55.97 27.94 15.24
C ARG A 6 -54.75 27.20 14.72
N GLU A 7 -54.15 26.32 15.53
CA GLU A 7 -53.03 25.45 15.12
C GLU A 7 -53.48 24.43 14.05
N TYR A 8 -54.71 23.90 14.16
CA TYR A 8 -55.24 23.00 13.14
C TYR A 8 -55.51 23.77 11.82
N TYR A 9 -56.06 24.96 11.87
CA TYR A 9 -56.33 25.77 10.68
C TYR A 9 -55.04 26.23 9.98
N LEU A 10 -54.04 26.62 10.73
CA LEU A 10 -52.69 26.95 10.20
C LEU A 10 -51.99 25.76 9.57
N ASN A 11 -52.12 24.57 10.15
CA ASN A 11 -51.59 23.35 9.58
C ASN A 11 -52.31 22.94 8.28
N GLU A 12 -53.63 23.15 8.20
CA GLU A 12 -54.40 22.90 6.97
C GLU A 12 -54.05 23.92 5.87
N GLN A 13 -53.88 25.18 6.18
CA GLN A 13 -53.40 26.19 5.24
C GLN A 13 -51.97 25.87 4.76
N MET A 14 -51.09 25.49 5.64
CA MET A 14 -49.71 25.09 5.29
C MET A 14 -49.70 23.89 4.34
N LYS A 15 -50.56 22.87 4.58
CA LYS A 15 -50.72 21.73 3.68
C LYS A 15 -51.29 22.13 2.30
N ALA A 16 -52.23 23.09 2.26
CA ALA A 16 -52.81 23.58 1.00
C ALA A 16 -51.75 24.32 0.17
N ILE A 17 -50.95 25.20 0.82
CA ILE A 17 -49.86 25.93 0.18
C ILE A 17 -48.75 24.99 -0.30
N GLN A 18 -48.40 23.98 0.47
CA GLN A 18 -47.41 22.95 0.07
C GLN A 18 -47.90 22.11 -1.13
N LYS A 19 -49.19 21.87 -1.22
CA LYS A 19 -49.82 21.17 -2.33
C LYS A 19 -49.86 22.00 -3.63
N GLU A 20 -50.08 23.31 -3.51
CA GLU A 20 -50.02 24.25 -4.66
C GLU A 20 -48.57 24.47 -5.15
N LEU A 21 -47.56 24.38 -4.28
CA LEU A 21 -46.12 24.46 -4.62
C LEU A 21 -45.55 23.16 -5.22
N GLY A 22 -46.33 22.08 -5.35
CA GLY A 22 -45.87 20.80 -5.89
C GLY A 22 -45.03 19.97 -4.93
N GLU A 23 -44.67 20.49 -3.74
CA GLU A 23 -43.73 19.85 -2.81
C GLU A 23 -44.30 18.57 -2.13
N ILE A 24 -45.61 18.37 -2.12
CA ILE A 24 -46.23 17.22 -1.42
C ILE A 24 -46.18 15.93 -2.24
N ASP A 25 -46.19 16.02 -3.56
CA ASP A 25 -46.18 14.82 -4.43
C ASP A 25 -44.73 14.28 -4.57
N ASP A 26 -43.74 15.15 -4.77
CA ASP A 26 -42.33 14.76 -4.83
C ASP A 26 -41.86 14.15 -3.50
N GLY A 27 -42.26 14.71 -2.37
CA GLY A 27 -41.87 14.20 -1.05
C GLY A 27 -42.51 12.85 -0.67
N LYS A 28 -43.72 12.55 -1.17
CA LYS A 28 -44.36 11.23 -0.93
C LYS A 28 -43.74 10.14 -1.76
N ASP A 29 -43.37 10.44 -3.00
CA ASP A 29 -42.71 9.50 -3.88
C ASP A 29 -41.30 9.17 -3.36
N GLU A 30 -40.53 10.16 -2.89
CA GLU A 30 -39.22 9.97 -2.28
C GLU A 30 -39.27 9.03 -1.06
N ILE A 31 -40.24 9.26 -0.15
CA ILE A 31 -40.40 8.42 1.05
C ILE A 31 -40.78 6.98 0.68
N ALA A 32 -41.63 6.80 -0.33
CA ALA A 32 -42.02 5.48 -0.83
C ALA A 32 -40.83 4.75 -1.48
N ILE A 33 -39.97 5.49 -2.20
CA ILE A 33 -38.72 4.98 -2.79
C ILE A 33 -37.77 4.54 -1.69
N LEU A 34 -37.48 5.38 -0.68
CA LEU A 34 -36.63 5.06 0.44
C LEU A 34 -37.13 3.86 1.25
N GLN A 35 -38.45 3.77 1.48
CA GLN A 35 -39.06 2.61 2.15
C GLN A 35 -38.82 1.31 1.38
N LYS A 36 -39.03 1.33 0.05
CA LYS A 36 -38.75 0.17 -0.82
C LYS A 36 -37.24 -0.18 -0.80
N ALA A 37 -36.36 0.83 -0.82
CA ALA A 37 -34.90 0.64 -0.76
C ALA A 37 -34.47 -0.01 0.55
N ILE A 38 -35.02 0.41 1.71
CA ILE A 38 -34.74 -0.19 3.03
C ILE A 38 -35.12 -1.69 3.03
N VAL A 39 -36.31 -2.04 2.49
CA VAL A 39 -36.74 -3.44 2.41
C VAL A 39 -35.87 -4.25 1.46
N LYS A 40 -35.49 -3.66 0.30
CA LYS A 40 -34.65 -4.30 -0.72
C LYS A 40 -33.22 -4.55 -0.19
N ALA A 41 -32.67 -3.68 0.64
CA ALA A 41 -31.34 -3.81 1.20
C ALA A 41 -31.18 -5.00 2.16
N LYS A 42 -32.27 -5.60 2.63
CA LYS A 42 -32.28 -6.79 3.53
C LYS A 42 -31.33 -6.63 4.72
N MET A 43 -31.37 -5.50 5.38
CA MET A 43 -30.57 -5.16 6.54
C MET A 43 -30.87 -6.07 7.74
N PRO A 44 -29.93 -6.20 8.70
CA PRO A 44 -30.21 -6.80 10.02
C PRO A 44 -31.39 -6.11 10.68
N LYS A 45 -32.12 -6.84 11.56
CA LYS A 45 -33.35 -6.35 12.21
C LYS A 45 -33.13 -5.00 12.92
N GLU A 46 -32.01 -4.84 13.58
CA GLU A 46 -31.66 -3.61 14.31
C GLU A 46 -31.47 -2.41 13.37
N ALA A 47 -30.64 -2.56 12.33
CA ALA A 47 -30.42 -1.53 11.31
C ALA A 47 -31.72 -1.16 10.59
N SER A 48 -32.53 -2.17 10.21
CA SER A 48 -33.84 -1.93 9.57
C SER A 48 -34.80 -1.18 10.49
N LYS A 49 -34.89 -1.54 11.77
CA LYS A 49 -35.72 -0.85 12.78
C LYS A 49 -35.29 0.63 12.91
N LYS A 50 -33.98 0.88 12.96
CA LYS A 50 -33.44 2.23 13.06
C LYS A 50 -33.76 3.06 11.79
N CYS A 51 -33.52 2.50 10.60
CA CYS A 51 -33.87 3.18 9.34
C CYS A 51 -35.35 3.51 9.24
N MET A 52 -36.23 2.60 9.66
CA MET A 52 -37.68 2.84 9.66
C MET A 52 -38.09 3.94 10.66
N ALA A 53 -37.39 4.02 11.83
CA ALA A 53 -37.63 5.10 12.79
C ALA A 53 -37.18 6.47 12.23
N GLU A 54 -36.03 6.54 11.58
CA GLU A 54 -35.53 7.75 10.93
C GLU A 54 -36.43 8.14 9.74
N LEU A 55 -36.90 7.18 8.95
CA LEU A 55 -37.88 7.44 7.88
C LEU A 55 -39.20 8.00 8.42
N LYS A 56 -39.66 7.54 9.59
CA LYS A 56 -40.84 8.09 10.24
C LYS A 56 -40.61 9.52 10.69
N LYS A 57 -39.42 9.86 11.21
CA LYS A 57 -39.06 11.25 11.54
C LYS A 57 -39.02 12.12 10.28
N LEU A 58 -38.41 11.64 9.19
CA LEU A 58 -38.33 12.36 7.93
C LEU A 58 -39.73 12.74 7.40
N LYS A 59 -40.74 11.87 7.57
CA LYS A 59 -42.13 12.14 7.19
C LYS A 59 -42.75 13.33 7.90
N SER A 60 -42.29 13.64 9.11
CA SER A 60 -42.81 14.77 9.92
C SER A 60 -41.97 16.04 9.81
N MET A 61 -40.85 15.99 9.12
CA MET A 61 -39.94 17.15 8.94
C MET A 61 -40.31 17.93 7.66
N SER A 62 -39.99 19.23 7.66
CA SER A 62 -40.05 20.02 6.43
C SER A 62 -38.94 19.54 5.45
N ALA A 63 -39.31 19.36 4.20
CA ALA A 63 -38.42 18.88 3.14
C ALA A 63 -37.15 19.77 2.98
N MET A 64 -37.25 21.07 3.26
CA MET A 64 -36.17 22.05 3.13
C MET A 64 -35.32 22.18 4.40
N SER A 65 -35.59 21.46 5.46
CA SER A 65 -34.81 21.59 6.69
C SER A 65 -33.42 20.94 6.54
N ALA A 66 -32.39 21.56 7.13
CA ALA A 66 -31.05 20.99 7.17
C ALA A 66 -31.04 19.61 7.84
N GLU A 67 -31.90 19.41 8.83
CA GLU A 67 -32.07 18.15 9.54
C GLU A 67 -32.65 17.05 8.62
N ALA A 68 -33.61 17.36 7.77
CA ALA A 68 -34.14 16.43 6.78
C ALA A 68 -33.04 15.97 5.80
N THR A 69 -32.16 16.87 5.39
CA THR A 69 -31.01 16.53 4.52
C THR A 69 -30.03 15.57 5.22
N VAL A 70 -29.75 15.77 6.50
CA VAL A 70 -28.91 14.84 7.28
C VAL A 70 -29.54 13.46 7.36
N VAL A 71 -30.86 13.39 7.60
CA VAL A 71 -31.58 12.10 7.69
C VAL A 71 -31.64 11.40 6.32
N ARG A 72 -31.85 12.13 5.21
CA ARG A 72 -31.80 11.57 3.85
C ARG A 72 -30.43 10.97 3.58
N ASN A 73 -29.37 11.75 3.76
CA ASN A 73 -28.01 11.26 3.55
C ASN A 73 -27.72 9.98 4.37
N TYR A 74 -28.19 9.93 5.61
CA TYR A 74 -28.04 8.75 6.44
C TYR A 74 -28.78 7.54 5.84
N LEU A 75 -30.04 7.71 5.41
CA LEU A 75 -30.82 6.64 4.81
C LEU A 75 -30.23 6.16 3.47
N ASP A 76 -29.66 7.08 2.68
CA ASP A 76 -28.96 6.74 1.44
C ASP A 76 -27.73 5.88 1.73
N TRP A 77 -26.91 6.26 2.72
CA TRP A 77 -25.78 5.44 3.14
C TRP A 77 -26.23 4.05 3.59
N MET A 78 -27.26 3.98 4.44
CA MET A 78 -27.75 2.70 4.95
C MET A 78 -28.32 1.80 3.85
N THR A 79 -29.00 2.35 2.85
CA THR A 79 -29.62 1.56 1.77
C THR A 79 -28.63 1.09 0.71
N GLU A 80 -27.52 1.83 0.50
CA GLU A 80 -26.51 1.49 -0.50
C GLU A 80 -25.41 0.55 0.02
N LEU A 81 -25.35 0.32 1.34
CA LEU A 81 -24.39 -0.63 1.91
C LEU A 81 -24.78 -2.08 1.59
N PRO A 82 -23.80 -2.94 1.29
CA PRO A 82 -24.04 -4.35 1.01
C PRO A 82 -24.25 -5.16 2.30
N TRP A 83 -25.46 -5.15 2.86
CA TRP A 83 -25.81 -5.87 4.09
C TRP A 83 -25.89 -7.38 3.90
N ASN A 84 -26.35 -7.83 2.74
CA ASN A 84 -26.44 -9.24 2.41
C ASN A 84 -25.33 -9.66 1.47
N ALA A 85 -24.71 -10.77 1.79
CA ALA A 85 -23.88 -11.49 0.85
C ALA A 85 -24.79 -12.25 -0.11
N ASP A 86 -25.09 -11.72 -1.30
CA ASP A 86 -25.45 -12.60 -2.39
C ASP A 86 -24.20 -13.40 -2.74
N ASN A 87 -24.16 -14.58 -2.16
CA ASN A 87 -23.51 -15.82 -2.53
C ASN A 87 -22.56 -15.79 -3.75
N GLN A 88 -21.47 -15.04 -3.69
CA GLN A 88 -20.26 -15.55 -4.34
C GLN A 88 -19.67 -16.53 -3.35
N LYS A 89 -19.94 -17.80 -3.59
CA LYS A 89 -19.49 -18.91 -2.79
C LYS A 89 -17.97 -18.82 -2.67
N LEU A 90 -17.45 -18.74 -1.45
CA LEU A 90 -16.04 -19.00 -1.11
C LEU A 90 -15.58 -20.40 -1.60
N ASP A 91 -16.54 -21.21 -2.10
CA ASP A 91 -16.36 -22.58 -2.57
C ASP A 91 -15.55 -22.70 -3.88
N HIS A 92 -15.23 -21.60 -4.57
CA HIS A 92 -14.56 -21.65 -5.88
C HIS A 92 -13.08 -21.23 -5.87
N ILE A 93 -12.41 -21.21 -4.71
CA ILE A 93 -10.95 -21.04 -4.72
C ILE A 93 -10.33 -22.30 -5.33
N ASP A 94 -9.95 -22.24 -6.59
CA ASP A 94 -9.08 -23.25 -7.21
C ASP A 94 -7.63 -22.84 -6.99
N LEU A 95 -6.91 -23.62 -6.19
CA LEU A 95 -5.51 -23.37 -5.87
C LEU A 95 -4.61 -23.42 -7.11
N ASN A 96 -4.93 -24.31 -8.09
CA ASN A 96 -4.17 -24.40 -9.33
C ASN A 96 -4.38 -23.16 -10.21
N GLU A 97 -5.62 -22.67 -10.28
CA GLU A 97 -5.93 -21.43 -10.99
C GLU A 97 -5.32 -20.22 -10.28
N SER A 98 -5.38 -20.19 -8.95
CA SER A 98 -4.74 -19.15 -8.13
C SER A 98 -3.23 -19.09 -8.37
N MET A 99 -2.55 -20.24 -8.44
CA MET A 99 -1.12 -20.30 -8.76
C MET A 99 -0.84 -19.72 -10.15
N LYS A 100 -1.62 -20.13 -11.18
CA LYS A 100 -1.47 -19.59 -12.55
C LYS A 100 -1.65 -18.07 -12.61
N ILE A 101 -2.60 -17.52 -11.85
CA ILE A 101 -2.81 -16.06 -11.77
C ILE A 101 -1.59 -15.38 -11.15
N LEU A 102 -1.07 -15.92 -10.04
CA LEU A 102 0.10 -15.37 -9.37
C LEU A 102 1.35 -15.44 -10.26
N ASP A 103 1.56 -16.54 -10.98
CA ASP A 103 2.69 -16.72 -11.90
C ASP A 103 2.62 -15.80 -13.11
N LYS A 104 1.43 -15.61 -13.64
CA LYS A 104 1.20 -14.70 -14.77
C LYS A 104 1.49 -13.24 -14.40
N ASP A 105 1.19 -12.85 -13.17
CA ASP A 105 1.27 -11.45 -12.74
C ASP A 105 2.61 -11.08 -12.11
N HIS A 106 3.33 -12.07 -11.56
CA HIS A 106 4.55 -11.84 -10.78
C HIS A 106 5.64 -12.81 -11.18
N PHE A 107 6.78 -12.26 -11.57
CA PHE A 107 7.99 -13.06 -11.85
C PHE A 107 8.68 -13.43 -10.53
N GLY A 108 9.16 -14.68 -10.43
CA GLY A 108 9.83 -15.17 -9.24
C GLY A 108 8.94 -15.21 -8.00
N LEU A 109 9.50 -14.88 -6.85
CA LEU A 109 8.81 -14.84 -5.55
C LEU A 109 8.16 -16.17 -5.14
N GLU A 110 8.78 -17.32 -5.50
CA GLU A 110 8.21 -18.67 -5.30
C GLU A 110 7.76 -18.90 -3.85
N LYS A 111 8.63 -18.60 -2.87
CA LYS A 111 8.32 -18.77 -1.44
C LYS A 111 7.15 -17.89 -0.99
N VAL A 112 7.01 -16.68 -1.56
CA VAL A 112 5.92 -15.76 -1.23
C VAL A 112 4.60 -16.29 -1.79
N LYS A 113 4.61 -16.76 -3.04
CA LYS A 113 3.45 -17.38 -3.70
C LYS A 113 2.99 -18.64 -2.97
N GLU A 114 3.92 -19.50 -2.58
CA GLU A 114 3.65 -20.72 -1.82
C GLU A 114 2.94 -20.38 -0.48
N ARG A 115 3.47 -19.42 0.28
CA ARG A 115 2.85 -18.99 1.54
C ARG A 115 1.45 -18.39 1.33
N ILE A 116 1.25 -17.63 0.26
CA ILE A 116 -0.09 -17.13 -0.10
C ILE A 116 -1.04 -18.29 -0.40
N LEU A 117 -0.59 -19.30 -1.15
CA LEU A 117 -1.42 -20.47 -1.47
C LEU A 117 -1.74 -21.33 -0.24
N GLU A 118 -0.78 -21.52 0.66
CA GLU A 118 -1.02 -22.17 1.97
C GLU A 118 -2.14 -21.45 2.74
N TYR A 119 -2.05 -20.13 2.83
CA TYR A 119 -3.08 -19.32 3.47
C TYR A 119 -4.45 -19.47 2.82
N LEU A 120 -4.52 -19.43 1.48
CA LEU A 120 -5.75 -19.63 0.72
C LEU A 120 -6.33 -21.04 0.89
N ALA A 121 -5.45 -22.07 0.97
CA ALA A 121 -5.85 -23.46 1.18
C ALA A 121 -6.52 -23.63 2.56
N VAL A 122 -5.96 -23.01 3.60
CA VAL A 122 -6.56 -23.03 4.94
C VAL A 122 -7.93 -22.35 4.94
N GLN A 123 -8.03 -21.18 4.32
CA GLN A 123 -9.32 -20.47 4.22
C GLN A 123 -10.38 -21.28 3.49
N LYS A 124 -10.02 -21.93 2.37
CA LYS A 124 -10.92 -22.83 1.63
C LYS A 124 -11.43 -23.97 2.51
N ARG A 125 -10.55 -24.58 3.32
CA ARG A 125 -10.89 -25.73 4.16
C ARG A 125 -11.76 -25.35 5.37
N VAL A 126 -11.48 -24.20 5.98
CA VAL A 126 -12.22 -23.73 7.17
C VAL A 126 -13.57 -23.11 6.78
N GLY A 127 -13.74 -22.64 5.55
CA GLY A 127 -14.97 -22.00 5.07
C GLY A 127 -15.31 -20.67 5.74
N LYS A 128 -14.43 -20.15 6.60
CA LYS A 128 -14.56 -18.86 7.28
C LYS A 128 -13.21 -18.16 7.30
N ILE A 129 -13.22 -16.85 7.19
CA ILE A 129 -12.01 -16.03 7.38
C ILE A 129 -11.77 -15.94 8.89
N LYS A 130 -11.23 -17.01 9.44
CA LYS A 130 -10.77 -17.03 10.85
C LYS A 130 -9.28 -17.29 10.84
N GLY A 131 -8.50 -16.39 11.41
CA GLY A 131 -7.06 -16.55 11.52
C GLY A 131 -6.31 -15.23 11.41
N THR A 132 -5.01 -15.36 11.33
CA THR A 132 -4.08 -14.24 11.11
C THR A 132 -4.32 -13.57 9.77
N ILE A 133 -4.02 -12.29 9.71
CA ILE A 133 -4.17 -11.46 8.50
C ILE A 133 -2.84 -11.44 7.77
N LEU A 134 -2.87 -11.66 6.45
CA LEU A 134 -1.67 -11.57 5.63
C LEU A 134 -1.06 -10.16 5.67
N CYS A 135 0.23 -10.09 6.04
CA CYS A 135 1.01 -8.87 6.00
C CYS A 135 2.21 -9.01 5.05
N LEU A 136 2.19 -8.29 3.95
CA LEU A 136 3.25 -8.27 2.97
C LEU A 136 4.28 -7.20 3.34
N VAL A 137 5.44 -7.61 3.85
CA VAL A 137 6.50 -6.70 4.32
C VAL A 137 7.68 -6.73 3.36
N GLY A 138 8.14 -5.57 2.94
CA GLY A 138 9.31 -5.47 2.06
C GLY A 138 9.55 -4.06 1.55
N PRO A 139 10.65 -3.82 0.85
CA PRO A 139 11.00 -2.50 0.38
C PRO A 139 9.97 -1.93 -0.61
N PRO A 140 9.98 -0.62 -0.84
CA PRO A 140 9.08 0.00 -1.80
C PRO A 140 9.36 -0.50 -3.22
N GLY A 141 8.29 -0.70 -4.01
CA GLY A 141 8.42 -1.09 -5.42
C GLY A 141 8.60 -2.58 -5.70
N VAL A 142 8.49 -3.46 -4.69
CA VAL A 142 8.55 -4.93 -4.89
C VAL A 142 7.20 -5.57 -5.25
N GLY A 143 6.19 -4.79 -5.52
CA GLY A 143 4.90 -5.32 -6.00
C GLY A 143 3.89 -5.72 -4.92
N LYS A 144 4.04 -5.28 -3.66
CA LYS A 144 3.09 -5.59 -2.57
C LYS A 144 1.62 -5.32 -2.93
N THR A 145 1.34 -4.14 -3.44
CA THR A 145 -0.03 -3.75 -3.84
C THR A 145 -0.55 -4.56 -5.04
N SER A 146 0.32 -4.92 -5.99
CA SER A 146 -0.06 -5.78 -7.12
C SER A 146 -0.31 -7.21 -6.69
N LEU A 147 0.45 -7.75 -5.73
CA LEU A 147 0.17 -9.05 -5.11
C LEU A 147 -1.23 -9.07 -4.46
N GLY A 148 -1.60 -8.03 -3.72
CA GLY A 148 -2.95 -7.89 -3.17
C GLY A 148 -4.04 -7.93 -4.23
N LYS A 149 -3.83 -7.28 -5.38
CA LYS A 149 -4.76 -7.35 -6.52
C LYS A 149 -4.84 -8.75 -7.13
N SER A 150 -3.71 -9.45 -7.22
CA SER A 150 -3.66 -10.82 -7.76
C SER A 150 -4.34 -11.80 -6.82
N ILE A 151 -4.19 -11.65 -5.50
CA ILE A 151 -4.93 -12.42 -4.50
C ILE A 151 -6.44 -12.18 -4.64
N ALA A 152 -6.87 -10.92 -4.83
CA ALA A 152 -8.28 -10.61 -5.03
C ALA A 152 -8.84 -11.31 -6.28
N ARG A 153 -8.10 -11.32 -7.39
CA ARG A 153 -8.51 -12.04 -8.62
C ARG A 153 -8.52 -13.56 -8.42
N ALA A 154 -7.51 -14.09 -7.75
CA ALA A 154 -7.40 -15.52 -7.46
C ALA A 154 -8.54 -16.03 -6.57
N THR A 155 -9.09 -15.17 -5.71
CA THR A 155 -10.21 -15.49 -4.82
C THR A 155 -11.57 -15.03 -5.37
N GLY A 156 -11.63 -14.43 -6.57
CA GLY A 156 -12.85 -13.88 -7.16
C GLY A 156 -13.45 -12.72 -6.39
N ARG A 157 -12.67 -12.06 -5.51
CA ARG A 157 -13.13 -10.95 -4.66
C ARG A 157 -12.92 -9.60 -5.34
N LYS A 158 -13.81 -8.65 -5.07
CA LYS A 158 -13.58 -7.27 -5.47
C LYS A 158 -12.46 -6.66 -4.65
N PHE A 159 -11.56 -5.96 -5.31
CA PHE A 159 -10.40 -5.33 -4.69
C PHE A 159 -10.71 -3.89 -4.29
N VAL A 160 -10.47 -3.55 -3.03
CA VAL A 160 -10.47 -2.17 -2.52
C VAL A 160 -9.17 -1.90 -1.77
N ARG A 161 -8.70 -0.66 -1.83
CA ARG A 161 -7.46 -0.23 -1.19
C ARG A 161 -7.72 0.95 -0.28
N MET A 162 -7.17 0.90 0.92
CA MET A 162 -7.11 1.98 1.89
C MET A 162 -5.65 2.24 2.26
N SER A 163 -5.18 3.46 2.07
CA SER A 163 -3.86 3.86 2.58
C SER A 163 -3.99 4.28 4.04
N LEU A 164 -3.19 3.68 4.89
CA LEU A 164 -3.11 4.01 6.32
C LEU A 164 -2.02 5.05 6.60
N GLY A 165 -1.12 5.28 5.63
CA GLY A 165 -0.10 6.32 5.73
C GLY A 165 -0.71 7.71 5.77
N GLY A 166 -0.58 8.37 6.93
CA GLY A 166 -1.13 9.71 7.15
C GLY A 166 -2.43 9.77 7.93
N ILE A 167 -3.06 8.62 8.23
CA ILE A 167 -4.21 8.56 9.14
C ILE A 167 -3.72 8.82 10.56
N ARG A 168 -4.30 9.82 11.21
CA ARG A 168 -3.98 10.23 12.57
C ARG A 168 -5.20 10.30 13.48
N ASP A 169 -6.39 10.36 12.90
CA ASP A 169 -7.66 10.48 13.61
C ASP A 169 -8.44 9.18 13.50
N GLU A 170 -8.89 8.66 14.62
CA GLU A 170 -9.78 7.49 14.70
C GLU A 170 -11.06 7.69 13.87
N ALA A 171 -11.54 8.92 13.80
CA ALA A 171 -12.74 9.25 13.04
C ALA A 171 -12.58 9.03 11.52
N GLU A 172 -11.36 8.99 10.98
CA GLU A 172 -11.16 8.59 9.58
C GLU A 172 -11.53 7.12 9.36
N ILE A 173 -11.38 6.26 10.38
CA ILE A 173 -11.68 4.82 10.31
C ILE A 173 -13.13 4.54 10.69
N ARG A 174 -13.59 5.11 11.81
CA ARG A 174 -14.92 4.90 12.41
C ARG A 174 -15.98 5.93 12.03
N GLY A 175 -15.62 6.99 11.30
CA GLY A 175 -16.55 8.07 10.95
C GLY A 175 -16.80 9.06 12.07
N HIS A 176 -17.45 10.15 11.73
CA HIS A 176 -17.90 11.19 12.66
C HIS A 176 -19.36 10.97 13.02
N ARG A 177 -19.73 11.36 14.24
CA ARG A 177 -21.14 11.33 14.65
C ARG A 177 -21.99 12.18 13.70
N ARG A 178 -23.12 11.65 13.27
CA ARG A 178 -24.04 12.27 12.28
C ARG A 178 -24.67 13.59 12.70
N THR A 179 -24.53 13.98 13.98
CA THR A 179 -25.02 15.26 14.50
C THR A 179 -24.33 16.47 13.88
N TYR A 180 -23.16 16.28 13.26
CA TYR A 180 -22.44 17.35 12.58
C TYR A 180 -22.85 17.42 11.11
N ILE A 181 -23.20 18.62 10.62
CA ILE A 181 -23.49 18.84 9.20
C ILE A 181 -22.24 18.53 8.37
N GLY A 182 -22.40 17.70 7.35
CA GLY A 182 -21.27 17.25 6.52
C GLY A 182 -20.52 16.05 7.07
N SER A 183 -20.97 15.42 8.17
CA SER A 183 -20.39 14.17 8.66
C SER A 183 -20.51 13.05 7.64
N LEU A 184 -19.51 12.18 7.62
CA LEU A 184 -19.43 11.02 6.75
C LEU A 184 -19.08 9.77 7.56
N PRO A 185 -19.50 8.58 7.09
CA PRO A 185 -19.03 7.32 7.63
C PRO A 185 -17.51 7.18 7.52
N GLY A 186 -16.92 6.30 8.30
CA GLY A 186 -15.51 5.97 8.24
C GLY A 186 -15.09 5.39 6.88
N LYS A 187 -13.81 5.46 6.58
CA LYS A 187 -13.21 4.98 5.32
C LYS A 187 -13.55 3.51 5.03
N ILE A 188 -13.63 2.67 6.07
CA ILE A 188 -13.98 1.25 5.91
C ILE A 188 -15.38 1.14 5.30
N ILE A 189 -16.37 1.80 5.89
CA ILE A 189 -17.76 1.79 5.42
C ILE A 189 -17.89 2.42 4.02
N GLN A 190 -17.19 3.53 3.76
CA GLN A 190 -17.17 4.14 2.44
C GLN A 190 -16.66 3.17 1.37
N LEU A 191 -15.61 2.42 1.69
CA LEU A 191 -15.03 1.44 0.77
C LEU A 191 -15.90 0.20 0.63
N MET A 192 -16.64 -0.23 1.66
CA MET A 192 -17.66 -1.29 1.55
C MET A 192 -18.78 -0.90 0.58
N LYS A 193 -19.29 0.33 0.66
CA LYS A 193 -20.24 0.88 -0.31
C LYS A 193 -19.68 0.85 -1.73
N LYS A 194 -18.43 1.33 -1.91
CA LYS A 194 -17.75 1.32 -3.21
C LYS A 194 -17.53 -0.09 -3.76
N ALA A 195 -17.23 -1.06 -2.91
CA ALA A 195 -17.11 -2.46 -3.28
C ALA A 195 -18.45 -3.04 -3.77
N GLY A 196 -19.55 -2.68 -3.13
CA GLY A 196 -20.89 -3.18 -3.43
C GLY A 196 -21.03 -4.69 -3.18
N THR A 197 -20.12 -5.29 -2.40
CA THR A 197 -20.15 -6.71 -2.01
C THR A 197 -19.77 -6.84 -0.55
N LYS A 198 -20.32 -7.83 0.15
CA LYS A 198 -20.03 -8.06 1.57
C LYS A 198 -18.67 -8.70 1.80
N ASN A 199 -18.06 -9.30 0.77
CA ASN A 199 -16.85 -10.10 0.84
C ASN A 199 -15.67 -9.57 0.00
N PRO A 200 -15.38 -8.26 -0.04
CA PRO A 200 -14.25 -7.75 -0.81
C PRO A 200 -12.91 -8.18 -0.19
N LEU A 201 -11.83 -8.01 -0.95
CA LEU A 201 -10.49 -7.97 -0.41
C LEU A 201 -10.12 -6.51 -0.13
N PHE A 202 -9.84 -6.22 1.13
CA PHE A 202 -9.33 -4.93 1.60
C PHE A 202 -7.82 -4.97 1.70
N LEU A 203 -7.14 -4.17 0.90
CA LEU A 203 -5.72 -3.92 1.06
C LEU A 203 -5.51 -2.69 1.93
N LEU A 204 -5.00 -2.89 3.13
CA LEU A 204 -4.60 -1.84 4.04
C LEU A 204 -3.11 -1.55 3.81
N ASP A 205 -2.82 -0.46 3.12
CA ASP A 205 -1.48 -0.13 2.65
C ASP A 205 -0.74 0.75 3.67
N GLU A 206 0.55 0.46 3.90
CA GLU A 206 1.43 1.22 4.81
C GLU A 206 1.00 1.17 6.28
N ILE A 207 0.71 -0.03 6.82
CA ILE A 207 0.30 -0.21 8.23
C ILE A 207 1.42 0.20 9.22
N ASP A 208 2.68 0.14 8.79
CA ASP A 208 3.84 0.59 9.56
C ASP A 208 3.91 2.12 9.77
N LYS A 209 3.05 2.86 9.09
CA LYS A 209 2.96 4.32 9.22
C LYS A 209 1.77 4.80 10.05
N VAL A 210 0.99 3.88 10.60
CA VAL A 210 -0.08 4.22 11.54
C VAL A 210 0.56 4.69 12.84
N GLY A 211 0.29 5.92 13.21
CA GLY A 211 0.75 6.52 14.46
C GLY A 211 -0.42 6.87 15.37
N SER A 212 -0.18 6.91 16.68
CA SER A 212 -1.10 7.52 17.64
C SER A 212 -0.77 9.00 17.79
N ASP A 213 -1.78 9.86 17.80
CA ASP A 213 -1.67 11.28 18.08
C ASP A 213 -2.66 11.63 19.21
N TYR A 214 -2.56 12.83 19.79
CA TYR A 214 -3.49 13.34 20.81
C TYR A 214 -4.96 13.41 20.35
N ARG A 215 -5.24 13.21 19.06
CA ARG A 215 -6.59 13.23 18.45
C ARG A 215 -7.32 11.90 18.47
N GLY A 216 -6.69 10.84 18.95
CA GLY A 216 -7.27 9.49 19.00
C GLY A 216 -6.26 8.41 18.72
N ASP A 217 -6.70 7.17 18.84
CA ASP A 217 -5.90 5.98 18.55
C ASP A 217 -6.47 5.21 17.34
N PRO A 218 -6.02 5.53 16.11
CA PRO A 218 -6.43 4.79 14.92
C PRO A 218 -6.13 3.29 15.02
N SER A 219 -5.13 2.92 15.82
CA SER A 219 -4.74 1.52 15.98
C SER A 219 -5.80 0.70 16.68
N SER A 220 -6.47 1.27 17.68
CA SER A 220 -7.61 0.62 18.37
C SER A 220 -8.78 0.40 17.41
N ALA A 221 -9.10 1.38 16.56
CA ALA A 221 -10.14 1.23 15.55
C ALA A 221 -9.80 0.16 14.51
N LEU A 222 -8.52 0.08 14.12
CA LEU A 222 -8.04 -0.97 13.23
C LEU A 222 -8.08 -2.35 13.90
N LEU A 223 -7.71 -2.46 15.17
CA LEU A 223 -7.79 -3.71 15.91
C LEU A 223 -9.22 -4.26 15.92
N GLU A 224 -10.24 -3.41 16.18
CA GLU A 224 -11.64 -3.85 16.14
C GLU A 224 -12.04 -4.36 14.75
N ALA A 225 -11.62 -3.68 13.69
CA ALA A 225 -11.93 -4.10 12.31
C ALA A 225 -11.19 -5.40 11.91
N LEU A 226 -9.96 -5.58 12.43
CA LEU A 226 -9.08 -6.69 12.05
C LEU A 226 -9.24 -7.92 12.93
N ASP A 227 -9.73 -7.76 14.16
CA ASP A 227 -9.91 -8.88 15.09
C ASP A 227 -11.13 -9.72 14.70
N PRO A 228 -10.97 -11.02 14.36
CA PRO A 228 -12.09 -11.89 14.01
C PRO A 228 -13.15 -12.06 15.11
N GLU A 229 -12.80 -11.78 16.36
CA GLU A 229 -13.75 -11.85 17.48
C GLU A 229 -14.62 -10.59 17.59
N GLN A 230 -14.13 -9.45 17.11
CA GLN A 230 -14.77 -8.15 17.21
C GLN A 230 -15.37 -7.66 15.89
N ASN A 231 -14.81 -8.05 14.75
CA ASN A 231 -15.16 -7.52 13.43
C ASN A 231 -16.59 -7.86 12.96
N THR A 232 -17.27 -8.79 13.63
CA THR A 232 -18.70 -9.05 13.41
C THR A 232 -19.59 -7.90 13.86
N ASN A 233 -19.12 -7.11 14.81
CA ASN A 233 -19.86 -6.01 15.45
C ASN A 233 -19.08 -4.69 15.29
N PHE A 234 -18.47 -4.47 14.13
CA PHE A 234 -17.73 -3.23 13.88
C PHE A 234 -18.67 -2.03 13.97
N ASN A 235 -18.36 -1.11 14.91
CA ASN A 235 -19.20 0.06 15.17
C ASN A 235 -18.64 1.32 14.48
N ASP A 236 -19.38 1.81 13.50
CA ASP A 236 -19.13 3.11 12.85
C ASP A 236 -19.98 4.19 13.52
N HIS A 237 -19.37 5.30 13.91
CA HIS A 237 -20.03 6.37 14.66
C HIS A 237 -21.10 7.12 13.85
N TYR A 238 -21.03 7.08 12.51
CA TYR A 238 -22.04 7.66 11.66
C TYR A 238 -23.25 6.73 11.50
N LEU A 239 -22.99 5.44 11.30
CA LEU A 239 -24.08 4.45 11.15
C LEU A 239 -24.81 4.21 12.47
N GLU A 240 -24.07 4.22 13.60
CA GLU A 240 -24.58 3.92 14.95
C GLU A 240 -25.31 2.58 15.02
N VAL A 241 -24.95 1.64 14.16
CA VAL A 241 -25.37 0.24 14.13
C VAL A 241 -24.16 -0.62 13.78
N ASP A 242 -24.15 -1.84 14.28
CA ASP A 242 -23.06 -2.77 14.03
C ASP A 242 -23.06 -3.21 12.56
N TYR A 243 -21.86 -3.24 11.96
CA TYR A 243 -21.66 -3.71 10.60
C TYR A 243 -20.72 -4.93 10.60
N ASP A 244 -21.17 -6.04 10.04
CA ASP A 244 -20.44 -7.30 10.02
C ASP A 244 -19.35 -7.31 8.92
N LEU A 245 -18.08 -7.27 9.33
CA LEU A 245 -16.90 -7.34 8.48
C LEU A 245 -16.30 -8.76 8.41
N SER A 246 -16.91 -9.79 9.01
CA SER A 246 -16.36 -11.15 9.12
C SER A 246 -16.09 -11.84 7.77
N ASN A 247 -16.74 -11.41 6.69
CA ASN A 247 -16.56 -11.92 5.34
C ASN A 247 -15.52 -11.14 4.52
N VAL A 248 -15.00 -10.03 5.06
CA VAL A 248 -13.99 -9.21 4.42
C VAL A 248 -12.62 -9.89 4.56
N MET A 249 -11.90 -10.03 3.45
CA MET A 249 -10.52 -10.50 3.46
C MET A 249 -9.59 -9.31 3.60
N PHE A 250 -8.97 -9.15 4.77
CA PHE A 250 -7.98 -8.12 4.99
C PHE A 250 -6.58 -8.62 4.59
N VAL A 251 -5.86 -7.80 3.84
CA VAL A 251 -4.44 -7.96 3.54
C VAL A 251 -3.76 -6.65 3.86
N THR A 252 -2.65 -6.69 4.56
CA THR A 252 -1.91 -5.49 4.93
C THR A 252 -0.58 -5.42 4.19
N THR A 253 -0.03 -4.21 4.02
CA THR A 253 1.33 -4.03 3.51
C THR A 253 2.13 -3.14 4.46
N ALA A 254 3.41 -3.41 4.57
CA ALA A 254 4.36 -2.58 5.32
C ALA A 254 5.69 -2.47 4.58
N ASN A 255 6.43 -1.41 4.82
CA ASN A 255 7.80 -1.30 4.33
C ASN A 255 8.79 -1.83 5.37
N THR A 256 8.47 -1.69 6.64
CA THR A 256 9.28 -2.14 7.78
C THR A 256 8.43 -2.93 8.77
N LEU A 257 9.08 -3.62 9.70
CA LEU A 257 8.41 -4.31 10.82
C LEU A 257 8.14 -3.40 12.02
N ASN A 258 8.29 -2.10 11.85
CA ASN A 258 7.96 -1.14 12.90
C ASN A 258 6.44 -0.94 13.00
N ILE A 259 5.76 -2.01 13.37
CA ILE A 259 4.30 -2.09 13.55
C ILE A 259 4.03 -2.20 15.04
N LEU A 260 2.95 -1.61 15.50
CA LEU A 260 2.55 -1.71 16.91
C LEU A 260 2.34 -3.17 17.33
N PRO A 261 2.90 -3.61 18.47
CA PRO A 261 2.85 -5.01 18.89
C PRO A 261 1.45 -5.64 18.86
N PRO A 262 0.38 -4.99 19.34
CA PRO A 262 -0.96 -5.59 19.31
C PRO A 262 -1.50 -5.87 17.92
N LEU A 263 -1.08 -5.05 16.91
CA LEU A 263 -1.41 -5.30 15.50
C LEU A 263 -0.54 -6.43 14.96
N LEU A 264 0.76 -6.41 15.27
CA LEU A 264 1.71 -7.40 14.77
C LEU A 264 1.34 -8.83 15.17
N ASP A 265 0.84 -9.03 16.41
CA ASP A 265 0.40 -10.34 16.93
C ASP A 265 -0.75 -10.97 16.13
N ARG A 266 -1.49 -10.16 15.37
CA ARG A 266 -2.60 -10.60 14.50
C ARG A 266 -2.19 -10.79 13.04
N LEU A 267 -0.94 -10.45 12.71
CA LEU A 267 -0.46 -10.46 11.34
C LEU A 267 0.42 -11.68 11.06
N GLU A 268 0.12 -12.38 9.97
CA GLU A 268 1.03 -13.35 9.38
C GLU A 268 1.97 -12.64 8.42
N VAL A 269 3.22 -12.46 8.85
CA VAL A 269 4.22 -11.69 8.12
C VAL A 269 4.84 -12.52 7.01
N ILE A 270 4.66 -12.08 5.76
CA ILE A 270 5.36 -12.60 4.58
C ILE A 270 6.37 -11.55 4.12
N ARG A 271 7.66 -11.88 4.26
CA ARG A 271 8.73 -10.99 3.82
C ARG A 271 8.97 -11.13 2.33
N ILE A 272 8.90 -10.02 1.62
CA ILE A 272 9.19 -9.91 0.20
C ILE A 272 10.59 -9.27 0.07
N PRO A 273 11.57 -10.01 -0.46
CA PRO A 273 12.91 -9.47 -0.65
C PRO A 273 12.93 -8.45 -1.79
N GLY A 274 14.01 -7.69 -1.89
CA GLY A 274 14.33 -6.93 -3.10
C GLY A 274 14.66 -7.85 -4.27
N TYR A 275 14.56 -7.31 -5.47
CA TYR A 275 14.86 -8.04 -6.71
C TYR A 275 16.35 -7.96 -7.07
N THR A 276 16.88 -9.06 -7.57
CA THR A 276 18.19 -9.11 -8.21
C THR A 276 18.17 -8.39 -9.57
N GLU A 277 19.33 -8.07 -10.13
CA GLU A 277 19.43 -7.41 -11.44
C GLU A 277 18.73 -8.21 -12.55
N ASP A 278 18.92 -9.52 -12.57
CA ASP A 278 18.32 -10.40 -13.58
C ASP A 278 16.80 -10.50 -13.41
N GLU A 279 16.30 -10.55 -12.18
CA GLU A 279 14.85 -10.48 -11.92
C GLU A 279 14.26 -9.13 -12.37
N LYS A 280 14.95 -8.02 -12.12
CA LYS A 280 14.52 -6.68 -12.61
C LYS A 280 14.46 -6.62 -14.14
N ILE A 281 15.42 -7.23 -14.84
CA ILE A 281 15.42 -7.32 -16.30
C ILE A 281 14.21 -8.12 -16.80
N ASN A 282 13.95 -9.27 -16.19
CA ASN A 282 12.78 -10.10 -16.54
C ASN A 282 11.46 -9.37 -16.25
N ILE A 283 11.35 -8.70 -15.10
CA ILE A 283 10.17 -7.90 -14.75
C ILE A 283 9.99 -6.74 -15.74
N ALA A 284 11.07 -6.06 -16.13
CA ALA A 284 11.01 -4.99 -17.11
C ALA A 284 10.49 -5.49 -18.45
N ASN A 285 11.04 -6.58 -18.99
CA ASN A 285 10.69 -7.11 -20.29
C ASN A 285 9.26 -7.66 -20.33
N ASN A 286 8.85 -8.41 -19.30
CA ASN A 286 7.57 -9.11 -19.31
C ASN A 286 6.39 -8.25 -18.86
N TYR A 287 6.63 -7.23 -18.02
CA TYR A 287 5.54 -6.46 -17.40
C TYR A 287 5.65 -4.95 -17.59
N LEU A 288 6.83 -4.34 -17.33
CA LEU A 288 6.91 -2.86 -17.29
C LEU A 288 6.91 -2.26 -18.70
N ILE A 289 7.69 -2.82 -19.62
CA ILE A 289 7.76 -2.31 -21.00
C ILE A 289 6.41 -2.46 -21.70
N PRO A 290 5.76 -3.65 -21.73
CA PRO A 290 4.44 -3.80 -22.33
C PRO A 290 3.38 -2.86 -21.71
N LYS A 291 3.42 -2.69 -20.40
CA LYS A 291 2.54 -1.76 -19.68
C LYS A 291 2.76 -0.32 -20.16
N GLN A 292 4.02 0.13 -20.21
CA GLN A 292 4.34 1.50 -20.61
C GLN A 292 4.07 1.76 -22.10
N VAL A 293 4.25 0.79 -22.98
CA VAL A 293 3.84 0.85 -24.38
C VAL A 293 2.34 1.11 -24.49
N LYS A 294 1.54 0.33 -23.78
CA LYS A 294 0.08 0.47 -23.77
C LYS A 294 -0.40 1.79 -23.15
N GLU A 295 0.14 2.17 -21.99
CA GLU A 295 -0.25 3.39 -21.28
C GLU A 295 0.10 4.68 -22.05
N ASN A 296 1.18 4.66 -22.85
CA ASN A 296 1.60 5.81 -23.66
C ASN A 296 1.09 5.75 -25.11
N GLY A 297 0.27 4.76 -25.48
CA GLY A 297 -0.33 4.64 -26.80
C GLY A 297 0.67 4.33 -27.93
N LEU A 298 1.80 3.72 -27.59
CA LEU A 298 2.79 3.25 -28.54
C LEU A 298 2.37 1.92 -29.16
N LYS A 299 2.80 1.68 -30.43
CA LYS A 299 2.69 0.37 -31.06
C LYS A 299 3.84 -0.53 -30.60
N ASP A 300 3.64 -1.85 -30.65
CA ASP A 300 4.59 -2.85 -30.11
C ASP A 300 6.02 -2.75 -30.69
N LYS A 301 6.18 -2.18 -31.89
CA LYS A 301 7.49 -2.01 -32.53
C LYS A 301 8.12 -0.63 -32.34
N GLU A 302 7.40 0.32 -31.77
CA GLU A 302 7.88 1.72 -31.62
C GLU A 302 8.81 1.89 -30.42
N LEU A 303 8.71 1.01 -29.42
CA LEU A 303 9.63 0.99 -28.28
C LEU A 303 10.15 -0.44 -28.07
N VAL A 304 11.35 -0.69 -28.54
CA VAL A 304 12.05 -1.97 -28.34
C VAL A 304 13.29 -1.70 -27.51
N LEU A 305 13.31 -2.27 -26.30
CA LEU A 305 14.45 -2.20 -25.39
C LEU A 305 15.01 -3.61 -25.24
N ASP A 306 16.27 -3.80 -25.60
CA ASP A 306 16.92 -5.08 -25.35
C ASP A 306 17.36 -5.23 -23.89
N SER A 307 17.64 -6.47 -23.48
CA SER A 307 18.03 -6.78 -22.10
C SER A 307 19.34 -6.09 -21.69
N GLY A 308 20.26 -5.83 -22.63
CA GLY A 308 21.50 -5.12 -22.37
C GLY A 308 21.24 -3.65 -22.06
N LEU A 309 20.33 -3.02 -22.81
CA LEU A 309 19.93 -1.65 -22.57
C LEU A 309 19.19 -1.50 -21.23
N VAL A 310 18.27 -2.44 -20.92
CA VAL A 310 17.57 -2.47 -19.62
C VAL A 310 18.58 -2.61 -18.48
N ARG A 311 19.58 -3.47 -18.62
CA ARG A 311 20.68 -3.61 -17.65
C ARG A 311 21.44 -2.29 -17.45
N ASN A 312 21.72 -1.58 -18.54
CA ASN A 312 22.37 -0.26 -18.47
C ASN A 312 21.50 0.76 -17.73
N VAL A 313 20.18 0.77 -17.96
CA VAL A 313 19.24 1.63 -17.22
C VAL A 313 19.24 1.27 -15.74
N ILE A 314 19.20 0.00 -15.39
CA ILE A 314 19.22 -0.46 -13.99
C ILE A 314 20.48 0.03 -13.30
N ARG A 315 21.65 -0.18 -13.90
CA ARG A 315 22.95 0.11 -13.30
C ARG A 315 23.26 1.60 -13.18
N ASN A 316 22.92 2.37 -14.21
CA ASN A 316 23.40 3.76 -14.32
C ASN A 316 22.34 4.80 -13.97
N TYR A 317 21.04 4.44 -13.95
CA TYR A 317 19.94 5.39 -13.74
C TYR A 317 19.07 5.07 -12.54
N THR A 318 19.18 3.85 -11.97
CA THR A 318 18.36 3.43 -10.81
C THR A 318 19.23 2.87 -9.68
N ARG A 319 18.80 3.11 -8.44
CA ARG A 319 19.39 2.51 -7.22
C ARG A 319 18.25 2.25 -6.26
N GLU A 320 17.70 1.05 -6.31
CA GLU A 320 16.53 0.65 -5.53
C GLU A 320 16.43 -0.87 -5.40
N SER A 321 15.80 -1.34 -4.33
CA SER A 321 15.53 -2.78 -4.12
C SER A 321 14.40 -3.30 -5.00
N GLY A 322 13.42 -2.45 -5.31
CA GLY A 322 12.28 -2.76 -6.17
C GLY A 322 12.50 -2.34 -7.63
N VAL A 323 11.38 -2.03 -8.31
CA VAL A 323 11.35 -1.64 -9.73
C VAL A 323 10.61 -0.32 -9.98
N ARG A 324 10.33 0.47 -8.95
CA ARG A 324 9.52 1.69 -9.07
C ARG A 324 10.24 2.81 -9.86
N ASN A 325 11.53 3.01 -9.59
CA ASN A 325 12.32 3.99 -10.34
C ASN A 325 12.64 3.47 -11.75
N LEU A 326 12.89 2.16 -11.90
CA LEU A 326 13.03 1.52 -13.20
C LEU A 326 11.78 1.76 -14.08
N GLU A 327 10.59 1.57 -13.53
CA GLU A 327 9.34 1.86 -14.23
C GLU A 327 9.25 3.34 -14.65
N ARG A 328 9.68 4.26 -13.77
CA ARG A 328 9.70 5.71 -14.08
C ARG A 328 10.67 6.04 -15.21
N GLU A 329 11.87 5.44 -15.22
CA GLU A 329 12.84 5.67 -16.29
C GLU A 329 12.35 5.06 -17.61
N ILE A 330 11.75 3.85 -17.61
CA ILE A 330 11.10 3.25 -18.79
C ILE A 330 9.95 4.15 -19.29
N SER A 331 9.14 4.70 -18.38
CA SER A 331 8.08 5.65 -18.76
C SER A 331 8.61 6.93 -19.38
N LYS A 332 9.79 7.43 -18.97
CA LYS A 332 10.46 8.56 -19.64
C LYS A 332 10.91 8.21 -21.05
N LEU A 333 11.47 7.01 -21.25
CA LEU A 333 11.83 6.51 -22.57
C LEU A 333 10.60 6.46 -23.48
N ALA A 334 9.49 5.87 -22.98
CA ALA A 334 8.24 5.78 -23.73
C ALA A 334 7.72 7.17 -24.14
N ARG A 335 7.62 8.13 -23.20
CA ARG A 335 7.13 9.48 -23.51
C ARG A 335 8.00 10.23 -24.50
N LYS A 336 9.34 10.11 -24.42
CA LYS A 336 10.24 10.74 -25.38
C LYS A 336 10.16 10.08 -26.74
N THR A 337 9.92 8.77 -26.79
CA THR A 337 9.65 8.05 -28.06
C THR A 337 8.36 8.55 -28.68
N VAL A 338 7.26 8.67 -27.93
CA VAL A 338 6.00 9.27 -28.43
C VAL A 338 6.24 10.65 -29.03
N LYS A 339 6.97 11.52 -28.31
CA LYS A 339 7.31 12.86 -28.82
C LYS A 339 8.03 12.77 -30.15
N LYS A 340 9.04 11.90 -30.28
CA LYS A 340 9.82 11.73 -31.52
C LYS A 340 8.95 11.20 -32.67
N VAL A 341 8.11 10.20 -32.42
CA VAL A 341 7.18 9.66 -33.44
C VAL A 341 6.25 10.74 -33.98
N LEU A 342 5.69 11.58 -33.09
CA LEU A 342 4.78 12.65 -33.49
C LEU A 342 5.47 13.85 -34.17
N THR A 343 6.75 14.10 -33.88
CA THR A 343 7.46 15.26 -34.47
C THR A 343 8.21 14.93 -35.76
N VAL A 344 8.72 13.71 -35.90
CA VAL A 344 9.59 13.30 -37.01
C VAL A 344 8.91 12.29 -37.94
N GLY A 345 7.75 11.75 -37.53
CA GLY A 345 6.96 10.83 -38.37
C GLY A 345 7.46 9.38 -38.41
N SER A 346 8.61 9.08 -37.82
CA SER A 346 9.14 7.73 -37.74
C SER A 346 9.94 7.50 -36.44
N SER A 347 9.89 6.26 -35.92
CA SER A 347 10.72 5.81 -34.81
C SER A 347 12.04 5.18 -35.29
N ASP A 348 12.59 5.62 -36.43
CA ASP A 348 13.69 4.96 -37.15
C ASP A 348 15.01 4.83 -36.37
N LYS A 349 15.16 5.50 -35.23
CA LYS A 349 16.33 5.25 -34.36
C LYS A 349 15.94 4.39 -33.15
N LYS A 350 16.36 3.14 -33.26
CA LYS A 350 16.38 2.20 -32.10
C LYS A 350 17.11 2.88 -30.95
N ILE A 351 16.54 2.77 -29.74
CA ILE A 351 17.24 3.24 -28.55
C ILE A 351 18.39 2.26 -28.29
N ASP A 352 19.59 2.77 -28.17
CA ASP A 352 20.82 2.03 -27.88
C ASP A 352 21.60 2.68 -26.72
N SER A 353 22.68 2.05 -26.31
CA SER A 353 23.50 2.54 -25.20
C SER A 353 24.16 3.90 -25.48
N GLU A 354 24.41 4.23 -26.75
CA GLU A 354 25.08 5.48 -27.13
C GLU A 354 24.12 6.67 -27.04
N ASN A 355 22.87 6.49 -27.45
CA ASN A 355 21.87 7.55 -27.45
C ASN A 355 21.00 7.59 -26.18
N LEU A 356 21.23 6.67 -25.23
CA LEU A 356 20.45 6.59 -23.99
C LEU A 356 20.51 7.90 -23.17
N SER A 357 21.64 8.59 -23.19
CA SER A 357 21.85 9.88 -22.54
C SER A 357 20.93 10.99 -23.09
N ASP A 358 20.52 10.93 -24.37
CA ASP A 358 19.60 11.88 -24.99
C ASP A 358 18.18 11.74 -24.39
N TYR A 359 17.84 10.52 -23.97
CA TYR A 359 16.54 10.19 -23.40
C TYR A 359 16.50 10.38 -21.88
N LEU A 360 17.50 9.91 -21.15
CA LEU A 360 17.49 9.88 -19.70
C LEU A 360 18.35 10.97 -19.04
N GLY A 361 19.22 11.62 -19.83
CA GLY A 361 20.19 12.59 -19.34
C GLY A 361 21.49 11.92 -18.88
N VAL A 362 22.30 12.66 -18.14
CA VAL A 362 23.57 12.17 -17.61
C VAL A 362 23.34 10.98 -16.66
N GLN A 363 24.24 10.00 -16.73
CA GLN A 363 24.23 8.86 -15.82
C GLN A 363 24.27 9.33 -14.37
N LYS A 364 23.34 8.83 -13.57
CA LYS A 364 23.18 9.22 -12.16
C LYS A 364 24.13 8.45 -11.24
N PHE A 365 24.42 7.22 -11.61
CA PHE A 365 25.26 6.31 -10.83
C PHE A 365 26.37 5.80 -11.73
N LYS A 366 27.59 5.88 -11.23
CA LYS A 366 28.74 5.19 -11.84
C LYS A 366 28.84 3.85 -11.12
N ASN A 367 28.85 2.76 -11.87
CA ASN A 367 29.20 1.48 -11.28
C ASN A 367 30.64 1.60 -10.77
N ASN A 368 30.83 1.17 -9.51
CA ASN A 368 32.15 1.05 -8.95
C ASN A 368 32.94 0.05 -9.79
N GLU A 369 33.77 0.55 -10.67
CA GLU A 369 34.73 -0.26 -11.40
C GLU A 369 35.69 -0.83 -10.37
N ILE A 370 35.85 -2.15 -10.38
CA ILE A 370 36.92 -2.78 -9.59
C ILE A 370 38.24 -2.30 -10.19
N GLU A 371 39.02 -1.60 -9.42
CA GLU A 371 40.40 -1.30 -9.84
C GLU A 371 41.14 -2.61 -10.02
N LEU A 372 41.54 -2.88 -11.25
CA LEU A 372 42.28 -4.10 -11.62
C LEU A 372 43.69 -4.11 -11.07
N GLU A 373 44.21 -2.94 -10.65
CA GLU A 373 45.55 -2.80 -10.09
C GLU A 373 45.54 -2.95 -8.57
N ASN A 374 46.45 -3.80 -8.07
CA ASN A 374 46.69 -3.92 -6.63
C ASN A 374 47.40 -2.67 -6.09
N LYS A 375 46.72 -1.92 -5.22
CA LYS A 375 47.29 -0.73 -4.55
C LYS A 375 47.52 -1.00 -3.07
N VAL A 376 48.68 -0.61 -2.56
CA VAL A 376 48.99 -0.72 -1.14
C VAL A 376 48.07 0.23 -0.35
N GLY A 377 47.41 -0.29 0.69
CA GLY A 377 46.52 0.50 1.53
C GLY A 377 45.09 0.59 1.03
N ILE A 378 44.74 -0.07 -0.08
CA ILE A 378 43.37 -0.14 -0.58
C ILE A 378 42.89 -1.58 -0.59
N VAL A 379 41.74 -1.82 0.01
CA VAL A 379 41.08 -3.14 0.04
C VAL A 379 39.64 -3.01 -0.40
N THR A 380 39.22 -3.94 -1.24
CA THR A 380 37.84 -4.06 -1.65
C THR A 380 37.04 -4.79 -0.58
N GLY A 381 36.13 -4.10 0.07
CA GLY A 381 35.15 -4.66 0.98
C GLY A 381 33.84 -4.93 0.28
N LEU A 382 33.06 -5.85 0.82
CA LEU A 382 31.67 -6.10 0.40
C LEU A 382 30.72 -5.57 1.46
N ALA A 383 29.76 -4.78 1.04
CA ALA A 383 28.67 -4.32 1.89
C ALA A 383 27.32 -4.82 1.36
N TRP A 384 26.46 -5.14 2.29
CA TRP A 384 25.05 -5.37 1.97
C TRP A 384 24.27 -4.10 2.31
N THR A 385 23.52 -3.61 1.34
CA THR A 385 22.65 -2.45 1.48
C THR A 385 21.19 -2.83 1.21
N GLU A 386 20.24 -1.97 1.55
CA GLU A 386 18.84 -2.17 1.18
C GLU A 386 18.63 -2.33 -0.34
N PHE A 387 19.61 -1.91 -1.14
CA PHE A 387 19.57 -1.94 -2.60
C PHE A 387 20.27 -3.16 -3.21
N GLY A 388 20.93 -3.97 -2.38
CA GLY A 388 21.70 -5.14 -2.78
C GLY A 388 23.14 -5.10 -2.26
N GLY A 389 23.99 -5.98 -2.82
CA GLY A 389 25.43 -5.99 -2.53
C GLY A 389 26.13 -4.83 -3.21
N GLU A 390 27.01 -4.14 -2.49
CA GLU A 390 27.84 -3.06 -3.00
C GLU A 390 29.31 -3.33 -2.69
N ILE A 391 30.17 -2.82 -3.56
CA ILE A 391 31.62 -2.86 -3.38
C ILE A 391 32.04 -1.56 -2.69
N LEU A 392 32.70 -1.70 -1.56
CA LEU A 392 33.28 -0.58 -0.82
C LEU A 392 34.79 -0.57 -0.99
N LYS A 393 35.36 0.58 -1.28
CA LYS A 393 36.82 0.78 -1.20
C LYS A 393 37.16 1.19 0.24
N ILE A 394 37.98 0.38 0.90
CA ILE A 394 38.48 0.69 2.23
C ILE A 394 39.92 1.16 2.03
N GLU A 395 40.18 2.42 2.32
CA GLU A 395 41.49 3.03 2.19
C GLU A 395 42.16 3.14 3.56
N SER A 396 43.40 2.75 3.64
CA SER A 396 44.17 2.87 4.86
C SER A 396 45.51 3.56 4.62
N ALA A 397 45.81 4.52 5.44
CA ALA A 397 47.10 5.23 5.42
C ALA A 397 47.79 5.09 6.77
N VAL A 398 49.10 4.89 6.72
CA VAL A 398 49.94 4.76 7.91
C VAL A 398 50.95 5.90 7.92
N MET A 399 50.96 6.69 8.99
CA MET A 399 51.81 7.86 9.16
C MET A 399 52.61 7.78 10.47
N PRO A 400 53.71 8.51 10.61
CA PRO A 400 54.36 8.67 11.91
C PRO A 400 53.36 9.24 12.95
N GLY A 401 53.36 8.66 14.16
CA GLY A 401 52.40 9.11 15.18
C GLY A 401 52.50 8.31 16.48
N LYS A 402 51.52 8.47 17.36
CA LYS A 402 51.50 7.89 18.72
C LYS A 402 50.43 6.78 18.87
N GLY A 403 50.36 5.85 17.93
CA GLY A 403 49.46 4.69 18.00
C GLY A 403 47.94 4.99 17.89
N LYS A 404 47.57 6.23 17.60
CA LYS A 404 46.16 6.61 17.43
C LYS A 404 45.59 6.05 16.10
N MET A 405 44.34 5.79 16.10
CA MET A 405 43.56 5.41 14.89
C MET A 405 42.46 6.41 14.68
N GLN A 406 42.32 6.92 13.48
CA GLN A 406 41.24 7.76 13.02
C GLN A 406 40.44 7.00 11.97
N ILE A 407 39.15 7.07 12.07
CA ILE A 407 38.21 6.47 11.13
C ILE A 407 37.37 7.62 10.54
N THR A 408 37.29 7.67 9.22
CA THR A 408 36.50 8.67 8.50
C THR A 408 35.59 8.00 7.48
N GLY A 409 34.45 8.63 7.20
CA GLY A 409 33.35 8.11 6.34
C GLY A 409 32.06 8.07 7.10
N LYS A 410 30.96 7.82 6.41
CA LYS A 410 29.61 7.65 7.02
C LYS A 410 29.42 6.22 7.53
N LEU A 411 30.11 5.86 8.57
CA LEU A 411 30.09 4.54 9.18
C LEU A 411 29.08 4.51 10.33
N GLY A 412 28.16 3.56 10.31
CA GLY A 412 27.35 3.21 11.47
C GLY A 412 28.19 2.58 12.59
N ASP A 413 27.62 2.48 13.78
CA ASP A 413 28.31 1.99 14.99
C ASP A 413 28.94 0.61 14.80
N VAL A 414 28.21 -0.31 14.14
CA VAL A 414 28.69 -1.69 13.87
C VAL A 414 29.96 -1.70 13.01
N MET A 415 30.01 -0.86 11.96
CA MET A 415 31.20 -0.77 11.10
C MET A 415 32.39 -0.14 11.83
N GLN A 416 32.16 0.88 12.67
CA GLN A 416 33.19 1.47 13.50
C GLN A 416 33.78 0.45 14.51
N GLU A 417 32.91 -0.36 15.10
CA GLU A 417 33.30 -1.43 16.01
C GLU A 417 34.09 -2.52 15.27
N SER A 418 33.66 -2.90 14.06
CA SER A 418 34.38 -3.86 13.21
C SER A 418 35.82 -3.40 12.89
N VAL A 419 36.00 -2.12 12.59
CA VAL A 419 37.35 -1.56 12.35
C VAL A 419 38.22 -1.61 13.62
N LYS A 420 37.66 -1.33 14.80
CA LYS A 420 38.37 -1.45 16.08
C LYS A 420 38.75 -2.91 16.38
N ALA A 421 37.82 -3.85 16.12
CA ALA A 421 38.08 -5.27 16.28
C ALA A 421 39.18 -5.77 15.33
N ALA A 422 39.16 -5.34 14.07
CA ALA A 422 40.21 -5.66 13.09
C ALA A 422 41.59 -5.19 13.54
N LYS A 423 41.71 -3.97 14.08
CA LYS A 423 42.97 -3.48 14.65
C LYS A 423 43.45 -4.37 15.80
N SER A 424 42.57 -4.75 16.70
CA SER A 424 42.91 -5.60 17.84
C SER A 424 43.36 -6.99 17.39
N TYR A 425 42.69 -7.56 16.39
CA TYR A 425 43.04 -8.83 15.78
C TYR A 425 44.44 -8.79 15.12
N ILE A 426 44.69 -7.78 14.27
CA ILE A 426 45.99 -7.62 13.62
C ILE A 426 47.08 -7.44 14.67
N ARG A 427 46.85 -6.70 15.75
CA ARG A 427 47.80 -6.53 16.84
C ARG A 427 48.07 -7.84 17.56
N SER A 428 47.09 -8.67 17.84
CA SER A 428 47.24 -9.97 18.49
C SER A 428 48.06 -10.97 17.64
N LYS A 429 47.91 -10.88 16.31
CA LYS A 429 48.59 -11.73 15.33
C LYS A 429 49.76 -11.05 14.63
N SER A 430 50.27 -9.97 15.20
CA SER A 430 51.29 -9.12 14.55
C SER A 430 52.53 -9.87 14.10
N LEU A 431 53.07 -10.79 14.93
CA LEU A 431 54.25 -11.58 14.59
C LEU A 431 53.98 -12.54 13.43
N GLU A 432 52.81 -13.14 13.36
CA GLU A 432 52.39 -14.01 12.23
C GLU A 432 52.32 -13.24 10.91
N PHE A 433 51.96 -11.97 10.97
CA PHE A 433 51.90 -11.06 9.82
C PHE A 433 53.22 -10.35 9.52
N GLY A 434 54.29 -10.67 10.23
CA GLY A 434 55.58 -10.01 10.08
C GLY A 434 55.61 -8.54 10.54
N ILE A 435 54.67 -8.14 11.39
CA ILE A 435 54.57 -6.77 11.90
C ILE A 435 55.24 -6.67 13.28
N ILE A 436 56.25 -5.84 13.37
CA ILE A 436 56.97 -5.62 14.64
C ILE A 436 56.08 -4.80 15.58
N PRO A 437 55.81 -5.24 16.85
CA PRO A 437 54.84 -4.59 17.75
C PRO A 437 55.00 -3.08 17.94
N PRO A 438 56.21 -2.47 18.01
CA PRO A 438 56.39 -1.03 18.11
C PRO A 438 55.72 -0.19 17.02
N VAL A 439 55.35 -0.78 15.87
CA VAL A 439 54.60 -0.09 14.79
C VAL A 439 53.27 0.43 15.30
N PHE A 440 52.59 -0.35 16.14
CA PHE A 440 51.29 0.05 16.69
C PHE A 440 51.36 1.23 17.66
N GLU A 441 52.52 1.52 18.21
CA GLU A 441 52.71 2.62 19.14
C GLU A 441 53.34 3.87 18.47
N LYS A 442 54.15 3.66 17.42
CA LYS A 442 54.91 4.72 16.75
C LYS A 442 54.23 5.22 15.46
N LYS A 443 53.13 4.58 15.02
CA LYS A 443 52.46 4.94 13.81
C LYS A 443 51.02 5.37 14.10
N TYR A 444 50.52 6.29 13.29
CA TYR A 444 49.14 6.74 13.24
C TYR A 444 48.46 6.05 12.08
N PHE A 445 47.27 5.49 12.31
CA PHE A 445 46.48 4.77 11.32
C PHE A 445 45.25 5.59 10.95
N HIS A 446 45.08 5.87 9.68
CA HIS A 446 43.87 6.50 9.16
C HIS A 446 43.15 5.51 8.24
N ILE A 447 41.93 5.20 8.56
CA ILE A 447 41.06 4.33 7.77
C ILE A 447 39.91 5.19 7.24
N HIS A 448 39.77 5.20 5.94
CA HIS A 448 38.70 5.90 5.23
C HIS A 448 37.84 4.92 4.47
N VAL A 449 36.52 5.02 4.66
CA VAL A 449 35.51 4.26 3.89
C VAL A 449 34.66 5.29 3.16
N PRO A 450 34.97 5.59 1.89
CA PRO A 450 34.18 6.50 1.08
C PRO A 450 32.74 5.99 0.89
N GLU A 451 31.84 6.92 0.60
CA GLU A 451 30.40 6.63 0.35
C GLU A 451 30.17 5.88 -0.96
#